data_390bc1536947f1ea28e2ae0dcdf913a9
#
_entry.id   390bc1536947f1ea28e2ae0dcdf913a9
#
_cell.length_a   1.000
_cell.length_b   1.000
_cell.length_c   1.000
_cell.angle_alpha   90.00
_cell.angle_beta   90.00
_cell.angle_gamma   90.00
#
_symmetry.space_group_name_H-M   'P 1'
#
loop_
_entity.id
_entity.type
_entity.pdbx_description
1 polymer ?
#
loop_
_entity_poly.entity_id
_entity_poly.type
_entity_poly.pdbx_seq_one_letter_code
_entity_poly.pdbx_strand_id
1 'polypeptide(L)'
;MISEQAQRIKELENKPIDQLSQTEAGLLINHYEQLSAKYTAYEQAVKLTLNSIYGAFGNKWFHFFDINIAESITKQSKNAILYSEDILNKYVNEFWHKDTKVHEHFGFKVKGKIEKPAVIYIDTDSCYIQFQDLYES
;
A
#
# COMPACT_ATOMS: atom_id res chain seq x y z
N MET A 1 -30.93 -1.45 19.08
CA MET A 1 -30.76 -2.01 17.74
C MET A 1 -29.28 -1.99 17.25
N ILE A 2 -28.64 -0.83 17.10
CA ILE A 2 -27.22 -0.77 16.64
C ILE A 2 -26.26 -1.50 17.61
N SER A 3 -26.52 -1.45 18.90
CA SER A 3 -25.72 -2.11 19.94
C SER A 3 -25.79 -3.65 19.88
N GLU A 4 -26.98 -4.22 19.61
CA GLU A 4 -27.17 -5.68 19.54
C GLU A 4 -26.53 -6.30 18.31
N GLN A 5 -26.64 -5.64 17.15
CA GLN A 5 -25.94 -6.09 15.93
C GLN A 5 -24.42 -6.07 16.08
N ALA A 6 -23.88 -5.00 16.70
CA ALA A 6 -22.45 -4.90 16.94
C ALA A 6 -21.93 -5.97 17.91
N GLN A 7 -22.71 -6.32 18.94
CA GLN A 7 -22.38 -7.43 19.84
C GLN A 7 -22.41 -8.77 19.11
N ARG A 8 -23.45 -8.98 18.30
CA ARG A 8 -23.58 -10.22 17.53
C ARG A 8 -22.43 -10.43 16.55
N ILE A 9 -21.99 -9.37 15.86
CA ILE A 9 -20.83 -9.45 14.95
C ILE A 9 -19.57 -9.84 15.74
N LYS A 10 -19.30 -9.21 16.88
CA LYS A 10 -18.12 -9.54 17.72
C LYS A 10 -18.13 -10.99 18.22
N GLU A 11 -19.32 -11.52 18.55
CA GLU A 11 -19.45 -12.93 18.93
C GLU A 11 -19.09 -13.86 17.78
N LEU A 12 -19.54 -13.52 16.56
CA LEU A 12 -19.27 -14.29 15.36
C LEU A 12 -17.81 -14.23 14.93
N GLU A 13 -17.14 -13.08 15.09
CA GLU A 13 -15.71 -12.91 14.82
C GLU A 13 -14.81 -13.80 15.68
N ASN A 14 -15.22 -14.09 16.90
CA ASN A 14 -14.49 -14.97 17.81
C ASN A 14 -14.79 -16.47 17.61
N LYS A 15 -15.75 -16.81 16.74
CA LYS A 15 -16.12 -18.18 16.44
C LYS A 15 -15.20 -18.78 15.38
N PRO A 16 -14.69 -20.01 15.55
CA PRO A 16 -13.91 -20.67 14.51
C PRO A 16 -14.68 -20.79 13.19
N ILE A 17 -14.00 -20.60 12.06
CA ILE A 17 -14.62 -20.54 10.72
C ILE A 17 -15.38 -21.82 10.38
N ASP A 18 -14.85 -22.96 10.80
CA ASP A 18 -15.44 -24.29 10.60
C ASP A 18 -16.74 -24.55 11.40
N GLN A 19 -17.01 -23.70 12.39
CA GLN A 19 -18.22 -23.76 13.23
C GLN A 19 -19.28 -22.72 12.83
N LEU A 20 -19.00 -21.88 11.83
CA LEU A 20 -19.97 -20.89 11.35
C LEU A 20 -21.01 -21.58 10.45
N SER A 21 -22.28 -21.32 10.73
CA SER A 21 -23.35 -21.68 9.79
C SER A 21 -23.31 -20.79 8.55
N GLN A 22 -23.89 -21.25 7.46
CA GLN A 22 -23.95 -20.48 6.20
C GLN A 22 -24.62 -19.09 6.39
N THR A 23 -25.62 -19.00 7.24
CA THR A 23 -26.29 -17.73 7.57
C THR A 23 -25.41 -16.80 8.41
N GLU A 24 -24.65 -17.33 9.36
CA GLU A 24 -23.69 -16.56 10.18
C GLU A 24 -22.53 -16.04 9.35
N ALA A 25 -21.99 -16.87 8.46
CA ALA A 25 -20.98 -16.47 7.50
C ALA A 25 -21.49 -15.35 6.57
N GLY A 26 -22.72 -15.46 6.07
CA GLY A 26 -23.35 -14.42 5.27
C GLY A 26 -23.50 -13.08 5.99
N LEU A 27 -23.82 -13.09 7.31
CA LEU A 27 -23.88 -11.88 8.12
C LEU A 27 -22.52 -11.21 8.27
N LEU A 28 -21.45 -11.99 8.51
CA LEU A 28 -20.09 -11.48 8.59
C LEU A 28 -19.64 -10.90 7.24
N ILE A 29 -19.84 -11.60 6.13
CA ILE A 29 -19.49 -11.13 4.79
C ILE A 29 -20.16 -9.79 4.53
N ASN A 30 -21.48 -9.69 4.70
CA ASN A 30 -22.22 -8.45 4.50
C ASN A 30 -21.71 -7.31 5.38
N HIS A 31 -21.38 -7.59 6.65
CA HIS A 31 -20.80 -6.60 7.56
C HIS A 31 -19.45 -6.06 7.04
N TYR A 32 -18.55 -6.95 6.64
CA TYR A 32 -17.23 -6.54 6.14
C TYR A 32 -17.30 -5.88 4.77
N GLU A 33 -18.24 -6.27 3.90
CA GLU A 33 -18.48 -5.57 2.63
C GLU A 33 -18.95 -4.11 2.86
N GLN A 34 -19.88 -3.90 3.79
CA GLN A 34 -20.34 -2.56 4.16
C GLN A 34 -19.22 -1.72 4.80
N LEU A 35 -18.41 -2.34 5.66
CA LEU A 35 -17.25 -1.69 6.28
C LEU A 35 -16.19 -1.31 5.25
N SER A 36 -15.88 -2.22 4.33
CA SER A 36 -14.96 -1.99 3.20
C SER A 36 -15.46 -0.85 2.32
N ALA A 37 -16.73 -0.86 1.92
CA ALA A 37 -17.33 0.20 1.11
C ALA A 37 -17.25 1.57 1.81
N LYS A 38 -17.50 1.61 3.12
CA LYS A 38 -17.37 2.82 3.93
C LYS A 38 -15.94 3.37 3.94
N TYR A 39 -14.94 2.53 4.17
CA TYR A 39 -13.55 2.98 4.18
C TYR A 39 -13.04 3.36 2.79
N THR A 40 -13.47 2.66 1.75
CA THR A 40 -13.19 3.04 0.37
C THR A 40 -13.75 4.42 0.04
N ALA A 41 -14.97 4.73 0.49
CA ALA A 41 -15.57 6.05 0.30
C ALA A 41 -14.78 7.15 1.04
N TYR A 42 -14.31 6.88 2.27
CA TYR A 42 -13.46 7.83 3.00
C TYR A 42 -12.12 8.04 2.32
N GLU A 43 -11.46 6.97 1.88
CA GLU A 43 -10.20 7.06 1.14
C GLU A 43 -10.35 7.93 -0.11
N GLN A 44 -11.39 7.69 -0.89
CA GLN A 44 -11.65 8.49 -2.10
C GLN A 44 -11.95 9.95 -1.76
N ALA A 45 -12.73 10.23 -0.73
CA ALA A 45 -13.02 11.60 -0.31
C ALA A 45 -11.74 12.36 0.10
N VAL A 46 -10.86 11.72 0.87
CA VAL A 46 -9.56 12.29 1.27
C VAL A 46 -8.67 12.50 0.04
N LYS A 47 -8.57 11.52 -0.85
CA LYS A 47 -7.79 11.62 -2.09
C LYS A 47 -8.26 12.76 -2.98
N LEU A 48 -9.57 12.91 -3.19
CA LEU A 48 -10.14 14.01 -3.95
C LEU A 48 -9.86 15.37 -3.29
N THR A 49 -9.98 15.46 -1.97
CA THR A 49 -9.69 16.69 -1.22
C THR A 49 -8.23 17.09 -1.39
N LEU A 50 -7.29 16.16 -1.19
CA LEU A 50 -5.86 16.44 -1.34
C LEU A 50 -5.50 16.87 -2.76
N ASN A 51 -6.02 16.18 -3.78
CA ASN A 51 -5.79 16.54 -5.18
C ASN A 51 -6.39 17.92 -5.52
N SER A 52 -7.56 18.24 -4.97
CA SER A 52 -8.19 19.55 -5.15
C SER A 52 -7.37 20.68 -4.52
N ILE A 53 -6.81 20.47 -3.33
CA ILE A 53 -5.94 21.43 -2.64
C ILE A 53 -4.67 21.66 -3.48
N TYR A 54 -4.01 20.58 -3.94
CA TYR A 54 -2.85 20.69 -4.80
C TYR A 54 -3.15 21.46 -6.08
N GLY A 55 -4.25 21.12 -6.78
CA GLY A 55 -4.71 21.81 -7.98
C GLY A 55 -5.04 23.29 -7.74
N ALA A 56 -5.60 23.59 -6.57
CA ALA A 56 -5.91 24.97 -6.17
C ALA A 56 -4.66 25.82 -6.01
N PHE A 57 -3.61 25.32 -5.37
CA PHE A 57 -2.33 26.05 -5.25
C PHE A 57 -1.66 26.33 -6.59
N GLY A 58 -1.84 25.44 -7.57
CA GLY A 58 -1.35 25.65 -8.94
C GLY A 58 -2.22 26.56 -9.81
N ASN A 59 -3.41 26.93 -9.36
CA ASN A 59 -4.36 27.73 -10.14
C ASN A 59 -4.23 29.24 -9.82
N LYS A 60 -3.75 30.02 -10.80
CA LYS A 60 -3.55 31.48 -10.68
C LYS A 60 -4.80 32.29 -10.30
N TRP A 61 -5.99 31.73 -10.46
CA TRP A 61 -7.26 32.38 -10.11
C TRP A 61 -7.75 32.02 -8.69
N PHE A 62 -7.03 31.13 -8.02
CA PHE A 62 -7.36 30.76 -6.65
C PHE A 62 -6.79 31.77 -5.66
N HIS A 63 -7.58 32.12 -4.63
CA HIS A 63 -7.20 33.15 -3.67
C HIS A 63 -5.87 32.87 -2.93
N PHE A 64 -5.56 31.60 -2.69
CA PHE A 64 -4.32 31.14 -2.06
C PHE A 64 -3.34 30.54 -3.06
N PHE A 65 -3.36 31.03 -4.33
CA PHE A 65 -2.40 30.59 -5.34
C PHE A 65 -0.96 30.79 -4.86
N ASP A 66 -0.17 29.71 -4.85
CA ASP A 66 1.27 29.73 -4.61
C ASP A 66 1.95 28.63 -5.40
N ILE A 67 2.57 29.00 -6.50
CA ILE A 67 3.26 28.06 -7.39
C ILE A 67 4.44 27.38 -6.68
N ASN A 68 5.08 28.03 -5.71
CA ASN A 68 6.21 27.44 -4.98
C ASN A 68 5.73 26.27 -4.09
N ILE A 69 4.54 26.38 -3.51
CA ILE A 69 3.94 25.29 -2.74
C ILE A 69 3.65 24.11 -3.68
N ALA A 70 2.99 24.34 -4.82
CA ALA A 70 2.68 23.29 -5.79
C ALA A 70 3.97 22.61 -6.31
N GLU A 71 4.99 23.39 -6.65
CA GLU A 71 6.29 22.87 -7.08
C GLU A 71 7.00 22.10 -5.98
N SER A 72 6.94 22.54 -4.73
CA SER A 72 7.54 21.85 -3.59
C SER A 72 6.91 20.49 -3.34
N ILE A 73 5.60 20.37 -3.47
CA ILE A 73 4.89 19.07 -3.35
C ILE A 73 5.40 18.10 -4.42
N THR A 74 5.50 18.54 -5.67
CA THR A 74 5.98 17.72 -6.78
C THR A 74 7.45 17.30 -6.60
N LYS A 75 8.30 18.23 -6.17
CA LYS A 75 9.71 17.95 -5.87
C LYS A 75 9.87 16.94 -4.73
N GLN A 76 9.05 17.07 -3.68
CA GLN A 76 9.08 16.13 -2.57
C GLN A 76 8.66 14.73 -2.99
N SER A 77 7.62 14.59 -3.79
CA SER A 77 7.18 13.30 -4.35
C SER A 77 8.28 12.67 -5.20
N LYS A 78 8.94 13.45 -6.06
CA LYS A 78 10.08 12.98 -6.85
C LYS A 78 11.24 12.50 -5.97
N ASN A 79 11.57 13.23 -4.91
CA ASN A 79 12.64 12.82 -4.00
C ASN A 79 12.27 11.53 -3.26
N ALA A 80 11.01 11.36 -2.85
CA ALA A 80 10.54 10.16 -2.18
C ALA A 80 10.66 8.92 -3.07
N ILE A 81 10.28 9.00 -4.34
CA ILE A 81 10.39 7.86 -5.26
C ILE A 81 11.84 7.49 -5.59
N LEU A 82 12.72 8.48 -5.79
CA LEU A 82 14.15 8.24 -6.01
C LEU A 82 14.82 7.61 -4.77
N TYR A 83 14.42 8.04 -3.58
CA TYR A 83 14.89 7.43 -2.33
C TYR A 83 14.41 5.99 -2.19
N SER A 84 13.18 5.71 -2.59
CA SER A 84 12.63 4.34 -2.60
C SER A 84 13.38 3.44 -3.57
N GLU A 85 13.74 3.94 -4.76
CA GLU A 85 14.58 3.23 -5.73
C GLU A 85 15.94 2.86 -5.13
N ASP A 86 16.62 3.83 -4.52
CA ASP A 86 17.94 3.62 -3.90
C ASP A 86 17.89 2.55 -2.80
N ILE A 87 16.90 2.63 -1.91
CA ILE A 87 16.70 1.64 -0.84
C ILE A 87 16.41 0.25 -1.40
N LEU A 88 15.53 0.15 -2.41
CA LEU A 88 15.18 -1.14 -3.01
C LEU A 88 16.39 -1.79 -3.69
N ASN A 89 17.14 -1.03 -4.50
CA ASN A 89 18.34 -1.52 -5.13
C ASN A 89 19.41 -1.91 -4.09
N LYS A 90 19.60 -1.11 -3.06
CA LYS A 90 20.53 -1.41 -1.99
C LYS A 90 20.14 -2.67 -1.21
N TYR A 91 18.84 -2.82 -0.89
CA TYR A 91 18.36 -4.02 -0.22
C TYR A 91 18.62 -5.28 -1.06
N VAL A 92 18.28 -5.26 -2.34
CA VAL A 92 18.47 -6.42 -3.22
C VAL A 92 19.95 -6.74 -3.42
N ASN A 93 20.79 -5.73 -3.61
CA ASN A 93 22.21 -5.95 -3.93
C ASN A 93 23.07 -6.28 -2.71
N GLU A 94 22.75 -5.71 -1.52
CA GLU A 94 23.60 -5.84 -0.34
C GLU A 94 23.05 -6.72 0.76
N PHE A 95 21.73 -6.77 0.91
CA PHE A 95 21.07 -7.40 2.05
C PHE A 95 20.30 -8.67 1.69
N TRP A 96 19.68 -8.74 0.51
CA TRP A 96 18.87 -9.88 0.10
C TRP A 96 19.53 -11.22 0.37
N HIS A 97 20.74 -11.43 -0.12
CA HIS A 97 21.46 -12.71 0.01
C HIS A 97 21.82 -13.09 1.45
N LYS A 98 21.64 -12.18 2.42
CA LYS A 98 21.88 -12.37 3.86
C LYS A 98 20.61 -12.48 4.68
N ASP A 99 19.44 -12.17 4.11
CA ASP A 99 18.16 -12.13 4.81
C ASP A 99 17.55 -13.53 4.95
N THR A 100 18.20 -14.34 5.78
CA THR A 100 17.78 -15.73 6.01
C THR A 100 16.36 -15.86 6.54
N LYS A 101 15.85 -14.87 7.29
CA LYS A 101 14.49 -14.87 7.83
C LYS A 101 13.43 -14.82 6.73
N VAL A 102 13.64 -13.95 5.73
CA VAL A 102 12.75 -13.87 4.57
C VAL A 102 12.86 -15.13 3.73
N HIS A 103 14.08 -15.62 3.50
CA HIS A 103 14.29 -16.85 2.71
C HIS A 103 13.64 -18.07 3.34
N GLU A 104 13.79 -18.27 4.65
CA GLU A 104 13.15 -19.36 5.40
C GLU A 104 11.62 -19.25 5.38
N HIS A 105 11.09 -18.02 5.57
CA HIS A 105 9.65 -17.79 5.60
C HIS A 105 8.96 -18.12 4.27
N PHE A 106 9.59 -17.77 3.15
CA PHE A 106 9.04 -17.98 1.81
C PHE A 106 9.60 -19.23 1.09
N GLY A 107 10.53 -19.94 1.71
CA GLY A 107 11.14 -21.14 1.11
C GLY A 107 12.07 -20.86 -0.05
N PHE A 108 12.65 -19.66 -0.13
CA PHE A 108 13.61 -19.30 -1.17
C PHE A 108 14.98 -19.92 -0.92
N LYS A 109 15.64 -20.39 -1.99
CA LYS A 109 17.03 -20.86 -1.98
C LYS A 109 17.88 -19.85 -2.69
N VAL A 110 18.47 -18.94 -1.94
CA VAL A 110 19.34 -17.89 -2.49
C VAL A 110 20.71 -18.47 -2.84
N LYS A 111 21.16 -18.27 -4.06
CA LYS A 111 22.44 -18.80 -4.57
C LYS A 111 23.60 -17.81 -4.47
N GLY A 112 23.32 -16.53 -4.36
CA GLY A 112 24.39 -15.54 -4.30
C GLY A 112 23.92 -14.08 -4.31
N LYS A 113 24.87 -13.19 -4.50
CA LYS A 113 24.64 -11.75 -4.56
C LYS A 113 24.12 -11.34 -5.93
N ILE A 114 23.11 -10.50 -5.97
CA ILE A 114 22.59 -9.88 -7.18
C ILE A 114 23.34 -8.57 -7.41
N GLU A 115 23.92 -8.38 -8.60
CA GLU A 115 24.68 -7.17 -8.94
C GLU A 115 23.94 -6.22 -9.88
N LYS A 116 22.76 -6.65 -10.36
CA LYS A 116 21.92 -5.83 -11.24
C LYS A 116 20.94 -4.98 -10.43
N PRO A 117 20.53 -3.80 -10.95
CA PRO A 117 19.47 -3.04 -10.32
C PRO A 117 18.15 -3.83 -10.34
N ALA A 118 17.47 -3.88 -9.20
CA ALA A 118 16.18 -4.52 -9.08
C ALA A 118 15.06 -3.64 -9.64
N VAL A 119 15.17 -2.33 -9.48
CA VAL A 119 14.23 -1.37 -10.04
C VAL A 119 14.59 -1.12 -11.50
N ILE A 120 13.70 -1.48 -12.40
CA ILE A 120 13.88 -1.38 -13.86
C ILE A 120 13.20 -0.15 -14.46
N TYR A 121 12.20 0.38 -13.81
CA TYR A 121 11.45 1.54 -14.27
C TYR A 121 10.75 2.26 -13.11
N ILE A 122 10.67 3.58 -13.20
CA ILE A 122 9.98 4.44 -12.25
C ILE A 122 8.98 5.31 -13.01
N ASP A 123 7.77 5.42 -12.51
CA ASP A 123 6.76 6.32 -13.05
C ASP A 123 6.02 7.03 -11.91
N THR A 124 6.16 8.34 -11.87
CA THR A 124 5.49 9.29 -10.99
C THR A 124 5.56 8.90 -9.50
N ASP A 125 4.85 7.84 -9.07
CA ASP A 125 4.70 7.38 -7.68
C ASP A 125 4.88 5.86 -7.54
N SER A 126 5.33 5.18 -8.59
CA SER A 126 5.50 3.73 -8.61
C SER A 126 6.89 3.31 -9.08
N CYS A 127 7.40 2.23 -8.47
CA CYS A 127 8.62 1.54 -8.88
C CYS A 127 8.25 0.16 -9.43
N TYR A 128 8.81 -0.18 -10.59
CA TYR A 128 8.70 -1.51 -11.18
C TYR A 128 9.94 -2.31 -10.86
N ILE A 129 9.75 -3.44 -10.17
CA ILE A 129 10.83 -4.28 -9.68
C ILE A 129 10.88 -5.55 -10.51
N GLN A 130 12.07 -5.95 -10.94
CA GLN A 130 12.30 -7.24 -11.56
C GLN A 130 12.56 -8.29 -10.49
N PHE A 131 11.69 -9.29 -10.40
CA PHE A 131 11.81 -10.40 -9.45
C PHE A 131 12.53 -11.64 -10.01
N GLN A 132 12.81 -11.71 -11.30
CA GLN A 132 13.40 -12.90 -11.91
C GLN A 132 14.76 -13.24 -11.29
N ASP A 133 15.64 -12.27 -11.16
CA ASP A 133 16.98 -12.48 -10.56
C ASP A 133 16.88 -12.86 -9.06
N LEU A 134 15.83 -12.43 -8.35
CA LEU A 134 15.57 -12.82 -6.96
C LEU A 134 15.11 -14.28 -6.85
N TYR A 135 14.35 -14.77 -7.82
CA TYR A 135 13.85 -16.14 -7.85
C TYR A 135 14.92 -17.13 -8.34
N GLU A 136 15.76 -16.72 -9.29
CA GLU A 136 16.82 -17.55 -9.87
C GLU A 136 18.14 -17.52 -9.07
N SER A 137 18.29 -16.56 -8.13
CA SER A 137 19.48 -16.44 -7.27
C SER A 137 19.45 -17.46 -6.13
#